data_42148a93fb0ad37383e8bee8e30d25c1
#
_entry.id   42148a93fb0ad37383e8bee8e30d25c1
#
_cell.length_a   1.000
_cell.length_b   1.000
_cell.length_c   1.000
_cell.angle_alpha   90.00
_cell.angle_beta   90.00
_cell.angle_gamma   90.00
#
_symmetry.space_group_name_H-M   'P 1'
#
loop_
_entity.id
_entity.type
_entity.pdbx_description
1 polymer ?
#
loop_
_entity_poly.entity_id
_entity_poly.type
_entity_poly.pdbx_seq_one_letter_code
_entity_poly.pdbx_strand_id
1 'polypeptide(L)'
;MKTTIKLSSIFIAIALCHSPSFAQEKNQDKSTERTFIGLTFHDVRDDVLKQGDKDVYAVSTRNLVQFFEWLKDSPWHPISLKEIAEAKKNGTPLPENAVVISFDDGALSGYTHVYPLIQQYKVPVVFAIVTSWTNGNTQAAYEAYGKGNLMTWAQMREMKKSGLVEFASHSDDMHKGVLANPQGNQQPAALTHQYFPTTKRYETDAEYQQRLYYDLKKSKDILNKELGIDSLAIIWPYGAVNPETTQIAAQAGFPLSFSLGVDAPNKKSDAIYQRGLVMNNPTAEDLHQQMTEFVNNQQLANYNPIRAVTVDLKQFKSENVEQGNQILGLALNQISALSSNTLILKVLADPNKNGVYDQAYFPTTHLQLDQDVLNRVTWQARTRVFNRVTAQLPIYPDPSKPLLVVDLAEDLVKNNKGIDGIMLNAENRLACIFNNKQGLDTACQSDLNAVLNLSDAIQKRTYQYLNSSNSQNFYIQLNYVNSESQPLSTVVDALKNDFSLINFEIDSLDDPKLLKSFIEQLNHFSALEKTKLMVTINNDDIKQQKDWPLLSQQLQHLQRAGIQKLAISNYGFENAQQVHQYLYTPLSLNSSALLYRDPFQIDSQQGVKK
;
A
#
# COMPACT_ATOMS: atom_id res chain seq x y z
N MET A 1 18.53 -25.11 -74.84
CA MET A 1 19.06 -24.08 -73.93
C MET A 1 18.37 -24.26 -72.59
N LYS A 2 19.09 -24.73 -71.59
CA LYS A 2 18.60 -25.00 -70.25
C LYS A 2 18.87 -23.73 -69.39
N THR A 3 17.84 -23.11 -68.85
CA THR A 3 17.98 -22.00 -67.92
C THR A 3 17.65 -22.47 -66.53
N THR A 4 18.64 -22.52 -65.69
CA THR A 4 18.59 -22.97 -64.29
C THR A 4 18.18 -21.80 -63.42
N ILE A 5 17.07 -21.92 -62.71
CA ILE A 5 16.63 -20.93 -61.70
C ILE A 5 17.21 -21.39 -60.35
N LYS A 6 18.05 -20.50 -59.76
CA LYS A 6 18.56 -20.65 -58.40
C LYS A 6 17.50 -20.18 -57.39
N LEU A 7 16.99 -21.07 -56.54
CA LEU A 7 16.26 -20.70 -55.36
C LEU A 7 17.26 -20.20 -54.27
N SER A 8 17.11 -18.94 -53.85
CA SER A 8 17.79 -18.39 -52.68
C SER A 8 16.92 -18.65 -51.45
N SER A 9 17.43 -19.48 -50.55
CA SER A 9 16.81 -19.76 -49.25
C SER A 9 17.02 -18.53 -48.33
N ILE A 10 15.92 -17.87 -47.97
CA ILE A 10 15.91 -16.82 -46.94
C ILE A 10 15.78 -17.53 -45.59
N PHE A 11 16.85 -17.51 -44.80
CA PHE A 11 16.80 -17.89 -43.39
C PHE A 11 16.18 -16.72 -42.61
N ILE A 12 14.97 -16.91 -42.11
CA ILE A 12 14.38 -16.02 -41.11
C ILE A 12 14.97 -16.43 -39.77
N ALA A 13 15.87 -15.59 -39.26
CA ALA A 13 16.37 -15.70 -37.90
C ALA A 13 15.25 -15.22 -36.95
N ILE A 14 14.60 -16.16 -36.28
CA ILE A 14 13.71 -15.87 -35.16
C ILE A 14 14.63 -15.47 -33.99
N ALA A 15 14.71 -14.17 -33.72
CA ALA A 15 15.29 -13.64 -32.50
C ALA A 15 14.38 -14.02 -31.33
N LEU A 16 14.75 -15.03 -30.57
CA LEU A 16 14.19 -15.32 -29.26
C LEU A 16 14.55 -14.17 -28.33
N CYS A 17 13.62 -13.24 -28.13
CA CYS A 17 13.69 -12.28 -27.04
C CYS A 17 13.61 -13.07 -25.72
N HIS A 18 14.78 -13.28 -25.12
CA HIS A 18 14.85 -13.70 -23.72
C HIS A 18 14.38 -12.55 -22.86
N SER A 19 13.20 -12.68 -22.27
CA SER A 19 12.77 -11.84 -21.15
C SER A 19 13.77 -12.06 -20.01
N PRO A 20 14.25 -11.00 -19.34
CA PRO A 20 15.09 -11.21 -18.18
C PRO A 20 14.25 -11.89 -17.10
N SER A 21 14.58 -13.14 -16.77
CA SER A 21 14.12 -13.78 -15.55
C SER A 21 14.62 -12.92 -14.39
N PHE A 22 13.73 -12.59 -13.44
CA PHE A 22 14.12 -12.07 -12.15
C PHE A 22 14.84 -13.19 -11.36
N ALA A 23 16.05 -13.54 -11.80
CA ALA A 23 16.97 -14.36 -11.04
C ALA A 23 17.59 -13.46 -9.97
N GLN A 24 17.46 -13.86 -8.72
CA GLN A 24 18.21 -13.32 -7.59
C GLN A 24 19.68 -13.14 -7.98
N GLU A 25 20.17 -11.91 -7.97
CA GLU A 25 21.61 -11.66 -7.90
C GLU A 25 22.15 -12.20 -6.57
N LYS A 26 22.84 -13.31 -6.65
CA LYS A 26 23.70 -13.80 -5.58
C LYS A 26 24.86 -12.83 -5.40
N ASN A 27 24.98 -12.31 -4.18
CA ASN A 27 26.17 -11.72 -3.59
C ASN A 27 27.11 -11.01 -4.59
N GLN A 28 26.79 -9.77 -4.92
CA GLN A 28 27.79 -8.79 -5.27
C GLN A 28 27.89 -7.75 -4.15
N ASP A 29 29.11 -7.36 -3.89
CA ASP A 29 29.62 -6.39 -2.96
C ASP A 29 28.58 -5.34 -2.51
N LYS A 30 28.32 -5.25 -1.20
CA LYS A 30 27.46 -4.23 -0.61
C LYS A 30 28.13 -2.85 -0.74
N SER A 31 28.16 -2.28 -1.94
CA SER A 31 28.06 -0.84 -2.06
C SER A 31 26.62 -0.49 -1.72
N THR A 32 26.35 -0.12 -0.48
CA THR A 32 25.04 0.34 -0.04
C THR A 32 24.64 1.50 -0.93
N GLU A 33 23.63 1.29 -1.83
CA GLU A 33 23.07 2.34 -2.64
C GLU A 33 22.62 3.47 -1.69
N ARG A 34 23.16 4.69 -1.89
CA ARG A 34 22.78 5.83 -1.06
C ARG A 34 21.33 6.18 -1.29
N THR A 35 20.59 6.30 -0.21
CA THR A 35 19.16 6.58 -0.18
C THR A 35 18.90 8.01 0.26
N PHE A 36 17.67 8.48 0.07
CA PHE A 36 17.20 9.75 0.61
C PHE A 36 15.80 9.59 1.20
N ILE A 37 15.42 10.52 2.06
CA ILE A 37 14.06 10.64 2.57
C ILE A 37 13.41 11.93 2.08
N GLY A 38 12.09 12.02 2.15
CA GLY A 38 11.33 13.23 1.86
C GLY A 38 10.52 13.67 3.07
N LEU A 39 10.43 14.98 3.28
CA LEU A 39 9.48 15.61 4.18
C LEU A 39 8.56 16.54 3.39
N THR A 40 7.29 16.57 3.74
CA THR A 40 6.33 17.49 3.14
C THR A 40 5.58 18.27 4.19
N PHE A 41 5.59 19.58 4.02
CA PHE A 41 4.88 20.58 4.79
C PHE A 41 3.77 21.18 3.93
N HIS A 42 2.85 21.93 4.54
CA HIS A 42 1.79 22.67 3.85
C HIS A 42 1.78 24.13 4.28
N ASP A 43 1.12 24.49 5.35
CA ASP A 43 0.99 25.86 5.83
C ASP A 43 1.94 26.19 6.97
N VAL A 44 2.37 27.46 7.05
CA VAL A 44 3.21 27.98 8.13
C VAL A 44 2.59 29.24 8.68
N ARG A 45 2.25 29.25 9.97
CA ARG A 45 1.57 30.37 10.63
C ARG A 45 2.18 30.66 12.01
N ASP A 46 2.07 31.91 12.46
CA ASP A 46 2.54 32.31 13.79
C ASP A 46 1.60 31.89 14.92
N ASP A 47 0.32 31.69 14.62
CA ASP A 47 -0.77 31.43 15.57
C ASP A 47 -1.13 29.96 15.74
N VAL A 48 -0.31 29.04 15.21
CA VAL A 48 -0.56 27.60 15.33
C VAL A 48 -0.53 27.17 16.79
N LEU A 49 -1.57 26.46 17.22
CA LEU A 49 -1.67 25.94 18.57
C LEU A 49 -0.64 24.82 18.80
N LYS A 50 -0.12 24.70 20.02
CA LYS A 50 0.81 23.62 20.39
C LYS A 50 0.19 22.24 20.27
N GLN A 51 -1.11 22.12 20.51
CA GLN A 51 -1.89 20.89 20.39
C GLN A 51 -3.30 21.22 19.93
N GLY A 52 -3.87 20.38 19.05
CA GLY A 52 -5.26 20.48 18.63
C GLY A 52 -5.58 21.70 17.76
N ASP A 53 -4.63 22.17 16.95
CA ASP A 53 -4.93 23.18 15.93
C ASP A 53 -5.99 22.63 14.96
N LYS A 54 -6.82 23.53 14.44
CA LYS A 54 -7.86 23.16 13.49
C LYS A 54 -7.29 22.64 12.18
N ASP A 55 -6.13 23.18 11.79
CA ASP A 55 -5.36 22.72 10.66
C ASP A 55 -4.19 21.85 11.15
N VAL A 56 -4.38 20.55 11.07
CA VAL A 56 -3.37 19.56 11.48
C VAL A 56 -2.11 19.60 10.62
N TYR A 57 -2.15 20.22 9.45
CA TYR A 57 -1.02 20.34 8.52
C TYR A 57 -0.20 21.63 8.74
N ALA A 58 -0.70 22.56 9.55
CA ALA A 58 0.00 23.80 9.82
C ALA A 58 1.15 23.60 10.83
N VAL A 59 2.27 24.27 10.56
CA VAL A 59 3.45 24.33 11.42
C VAL A 59 3.67 25.77 11.86
N SER A 60 4.04 25.98 13.12
CA SER A 60 4.37 27.32 13.60
C SER A 60 5.70 27.82 13.01
N THR A 61 5.78 29.10 12.69
CA THR A 61 7.01 29.74 12.22
C THR A 61 8.17 29.45 13.19
N ARG A 62 7.89 29.46 14.50
CA ARG A 62 8.90 29.15 15.53
C ARG A 62 9.46 27.73 15.38
N ASN A 63 8.61 26.72 15.23
CA ASN A 63 9.07 25.33 15.11
C ASN A 63 9.83 25.10 13.79
N LEU A 64 9.39 25.76 12.72
CA LEU A 64 10.10 25.69 11.43
C LEU A 64 11.48 26.35 11.51
N VAL A 65 11.61 27.50 12.16
CA VAL A 65 12.92 28.16 12.43
C VAL A 65 13.84 27.22 13.20
N GLN A 66 13.35 26.63 14.30
CA GLN A 66 14.14 25.69 15.11
C GLN A 66 14.55 24.45 14.30
N PHE A 67 13.68 23.97 13.43
CA PHE A 67 14.02 22.87 12.54
C PHE A 67 15.13 23.25 11.54
N PHE A 68 15.06 24.41 10.91
CA PHE A 68 16.09 24.85 9.96
C PHE A 68 17.42 25.16 10.65
N GLU A 69 17.38 25.71 11.87
CA GLU A 69 18.58 25.89 12.69
C GLU A 69 19.24 24.56 13.03
N TRP A 70 18.45 23.60 13.51
CA TRP A 70 18.91 22.25 13.79
C TRP A 70 19.44 21.55 12.54
N LEU A 71 18.74 21.65 11.42
CA LEU A 71 19.09 20.99 10.16
C LEU A 71 20.47 21.47 9.65
N LYS A 72 20.79 22.73 9.81
CA LYS A 72 22.07 23.33 9.42
C LYS A 72 23.28 22.65 10.10
N ASP A 73 23.13 22.30 11.37
CA ASP A 73 24.20 21.72 12.19
C ASP A 73 24.10 20.19 12.32
N SER A 74 23.06 19.60 11.71
CA SER A 74 22.78 18.16 11.71
C SER A 74 23.59 17.42 10.63
N PRO A 75 23.68 16.08 10.70
CA PRO A 75 24.29 15.29 9.63
C PRO A 75 23.43 15.17 8.37
N TRP A 76 22.24 15.79 8.33
CA TRP A 76 21.33 15.72 7.21
C TRP A 76 21.71 16.71 6.11
N HIS A 77 21.59 16.27 4.85
CA HIS A 77 21.92 17.08 3.68
C HIS A 77 20.65 17.35 2.86
N PRO A 78 20.10 18.55 2.91
CA PRO A 78 19.00 18.94 2.02
C PRO A 78 19.44 18.89 0.56
N ILE A 79 18.64 18.23 -0.27
CA ILE A 79 18.89 18.03 -1.70
C ILE A 79 17.76 18.57 -2.57
N SER A 80 18.09 18.89 -3.82
CA SER A 80 17.18 19.41 -4.84
C SER A 80 16.59 18.27 -5.70
N LEU A 81 15.50 18.56 -6.43
CA LEU A 81 14.97 17.66 -7.45
C LEU A 81 15.96 17.40 -8.58
N LYS A 82 16.77 18.41 -8.89
CA LYS A 82 17.83 18.30 -9.93
C LYS A 82 18.87 17.25 -9.53
N GLU A 83 19.33 17.25 -8.28
CA GLU A 83 20.29 16.24 -7.77
C GLU A 83 19.69 14.84 -7.82
N ILE A 84 18.40 14.67 -7.46
CA ILE A 84 17.70 13.39 -7.58
C ILE A 84 17.61 12.95 -9.05
N ALA A 85 17.25 13.86 -9.96
CA ALA A 85 17.15 13.55 -11.38
C ALA A 85 18.51 13.19 -11.98
N GLU A 86 19.58 13.87 -11.60
CA GLU A 86 20.96 13.56 -12.02
C GLU A 86 21.42 12.21 -11.45
N ALA A 87 21.14 11.93 -10.18
CA ALA A 87 21.43 10.63 -9.56
C ALA A 87 20.72 9.49 -10.28
N LYS A 88 19.43 9.68 -10.61
CA LYS A 88 18.63 8.69 -11.35
C LYS A 88 19.14 8.46 -12.76
N LYS A 89 19.49 9.54 -13.48
CA LYS A 89 19.92 9.49 -14.88
C LYS A 89 21.36 9.01 -15.06
N ASN A 90 22.27 9.53 -14.25
CA ASN A 90 23.71 9.41 -14.46
C ASN A 90 24.38 8.47 -13.44
N GLY A 91 23.63 7.97 -12.43
CA GLY A 91 24.19 7.15 -11.36
C GLY A 91 25.01 7.93 -10.32
N THR A 92 25.01 9.26 -10.38
CA THR A 92 25.71 10.13 -9.41
C THR A 92 25.27 9.78 -7.98
N PRO A 93 26.19 9.52 -7.04
CA PRO A 93 25.82 9.20 -5.66
C PRO A 93 25.23 10.44 -4.98
N LEU A 94 24.11 10.27 -4.28
CA LEU A 94 23.57 11.27 -3.37
C LEU A 94 24.46 11.41 -2.13
N PRO A 95 24.42 12.54 -1.41
CA PRO A 95 25.09 12.66 -0.11
C PRO A 95 24.54 11.66 0.89
N GLU A 96 25.27 11.39 1.96
CA GLU A 96 24.76 10.64 3.10
C GLU A 96 23.66 11.43 3.80
N ASN A 97 22.67 10.73 4.39
CA ASN A 97 21.55 11.38 5.05
C ASN A 97 20.86 12.46 4.19
N ALA A 98 20.66 12.16 2.91
CA ALA A 98 19.99 13.07 2.00
C ALA A 98 18.51 13.24 2.35
N VAL A 99 18.03 14.50 2.33
CA VAL A 99 16.62 14.82 2.58
C VAL A 99 16.09 15.83 1.56
N VAL A 100 14.95 15.55 0.93
CA VAL A 100 14.23 16.55 0.13
C VAL A 100 13.12 17.16 0.99
N ILE A 101 13.04 18.48 1.01
CA ILE A 101 12.04 19.24 1.75
C ILE A 101 11.08 19.86 0.76
N SER A 102 9.79 19.62 0.95
CA SER A 102 8.75 20.17 0.08
C SER A 102 7.64 20.85 0.86
N PHE A 103 6.99 21.81 0.20
CA PHE A 103 5.76 22.47 0.63
C PHE A 103 4.72 22.30 -0.47
N ASP A 104 3.57 21.75 -0.11
CA ASP A 104 2.52 21.45 -1.09
C ASP A 104 1.50 22.59 -1.19
N ASP A 105 0.64 22.57 -2.22
CA ASP A 105 -0.52 23.41 -2.50
C ASP A 105 -0.24 24.85 -2.99
N GLY A 106 0.86 25.44 -2.59
CA GLY A 106 1.19 26.81 -2.99
C GLY A 106 0.61 27.89 -2.07
N ALA A 107 0.46 27.63 -0.78
CA ALA A 107 0.02 28.60 0.23
C ALA A 107 0.92 29.84 0.27
N LEU A 108 0.33 31.03 0.52
CA LEU A 108 1.04 32.31 0.62
C LEU A 108 2.15 32.30 1.68
N SER A 109 1.98 31.52 2.73
CA SER A 109 3.00 31.36 3.79
C SER A 109 4.33 30.83 3.25
N GLY A 110 4.32 30.08 2.15
CA GLY A 110 5.54 29.68 1.44
C GLY A 110 6.40 30.88 1.03
N TYR A 111 5.78 31.99 0.61
CA TYR A 111 6.50 33.23 0.31
C TYR A 111 6.78 34.08 1.54
N THR A 112 5.80 34.27 2.42
CA THR A 112 5.92 35.23 3.53
C THR A 112 6.72 34.72 4.73
N HIS A 113 6.70 33.42 5.00
CA HIS A 113 7.34 32.79 6.17
C HIS A 113 8.49 31.86 5.78
N VAL A 114 8.30 31.02 4.74
CA VAL A 114 9.30 29.99 4.40
C VAL A 114 10.44 30.56 3.56
N TYR A 115 10.15 31.38 2.55
CA TYR A 115 11.17 31.90 1.64
C TYR A 115 12.27 32.73 2.34
N PRO A 116 11.98 33.60 3.32
CA PRO A 116 13.02 34.27 4.10
C PRO A 116 13.96 33.30 4.83
N LEU A 117 13.42 32.20 5.36
CA LEU A 117 14.21 31.16 6.04
C LEU A 117 15.09 30.38 5.05
N ILE A 118 14.56 30.05 3.86
CA ILE A 118 15.34 29.43 2.77
C ILE A 118 16.57 30.30 2.43
N GLN A 119 16.38 31.60 2.33
CA GLN A 119 17.46 32.54 2.03
C GLN A 119 18.47 32.65 3.18
N GLN A 120 17.99 32.63 4.42
CA GLN A 120 18.84 32.73 5.62
C GLN A 120 19.69 31.48 5.84
N TYR A 121 19.06 30.29 5.75
CA TYR A 121 19.71 29.01 6.07
C TYR A 121 20.33 28.32 4.85
N LYS A 122 20.10 28.83 3.64
CA LYS A 122 20.59 28.26 2.36
C LYS A 122 20.12 26.83 2.10
N VAL A 123 18.90 26.51 2.52
CA VAL A 123 18.28 25.19 2.35
C VAL A 123 17.55 25.14 1.00
N PRO A 124 17.84 24.18 0.10
CA PRO A 124 17.04 23.95 -1.08
C PRO A 124 15.67 23.40 -0.71
N VAL A 125 14.60 23.93 -1.33
CA VAL A 125 13.21 23.56 -1.03
C VAL A 125 12.41 23.45 -2.33
N VAL A 126 11.48 22.52 -2.35
CA VAL A 126 10.53 22.27 -3.45
C VAL A 126 9.15 22.80 -3.06
N PHE A 127 8.52 23.58 -3.93
CA PHE A 127 7.10 23.95 -3.80
C PHE A 127 6.28 23.22 -4.88
N ALA A 128 5.28 22.46 -4.46
CA ALA A 128 4.35 21.78 -5.36
C ALA A 128 3.12 22.64 -5.60
N ILE A 129 2.84 23.00 -6.85
CA ILE A 129 1.84 24.00 -7.21
C ILE A 129 0.64 23.35 -7.90
N VAL A 130 -0.57 23.58 -7.36
CA VAL A 130 -1.84 23.32 -8.06
C VAL A 130 -2.09 24.48 -9.02
N THR A 131 -1.83 24.25 -10.31
CA THR A 131 -1.78 25.36 -11.28
C THR A 131 -3.14 26.01 -11.53
N SER A 132 -4.24 25.26 -11.47
CA SER A 132 -5.59 25.82 -11.59
C SER A 132 -5.95 26.73 -10.41
N TRP A 133 -5.48 26.45 -9.20
CA TRP A 133 -5.73 27.31 -8.05
C TRP A 133 -5.08 28.68 -8.22
N THR A 134 -3.81 28.70 -8.63
CA THR A 134 -3.08 29.95 -8.90
C THR A 134 -3.70 30.72 -10.07
N ASN A 135 -4.37 30.05 -11.02
CA ASN A 135 -5.04 30.66 -12.18
C ASN A 135 -6.51 31.00 -11.95
N GLY A 136 -7.01 30.93 -10.71
CA GLY A 136 -8.33 31.43 -10.35
C GLY A 136 -9.39 30.38 -10.00
N ASN A 137 -9.12 29.09 -10.10
CA ASN A 137 -9.99 28.04 -9.57
C ASN A 137 -9.70 27.85 -8.06
N THR A 138 -10.11 28.83 -7.25
CA THR A 138 -9.60 29.03 -5.89
C THR A 138 -10.55 28.56 -4.79
N GLN A 139 -11.72 28.00 -5.10
CA GLN A 139 -12.70 27.65 -4.07
C GLN A 139 -12.11 26.68 -3.04
N ALA A 140 -11.53 25.55 -3.49
CA ALA A 140 -10.95 24.56 -2.60
C ALA A 140 -9.75 25.14 -1.80
N ALA A 141 -8.92 25.95 -2.44
CA ALA A 141 -7.81 26.62 -1.79
C ALA A 141 -8.28 27.63 -0.72
N TYR A 142 -9.38 28.33 -0.98
CA TYR A 142 -9.95 29.27 0.00
C TYR A 142 -10.59 28.57 1.20
N GLU A 143 -11.13 27.37 0.99
CA GLU A 143 -11.61 26.52 2.08
C GLU A 143 -10.45 26.03 2.96
N ALA A 144 -9.30 25.69 2.35
CA ALA A 144 -8.14 25.22 3.06
C ALA A 144 -7.33 26.34 3.76
N TYR A 145 -7.06 27.45 3.04
CA TYR A 145 -6.09 28.47 3.46
C TYR A 145 -6.72 29.86 3.71
N GLY A 146 -7.98 30.05 3.34
CA GLY A 146 -8.62 31.35 3.36
C GLY A 146 -8.39 32.17 2.08
N LYS A 147 -9.28 33.13 1.85
CA LYS A 147 -9.26 33.97 0.64
C LYS A 147 -8.00 34.84 0.59
N GLY A 148 -7.29 34.79 -0.53
CA GLY A 148 -6.08 35.58 -0.79
C GLY A 148 -4.79 34.95 -0.25
N ASN A 149 -4.85 33.77 0.35
CA ASN A 149 -3.69 33.12 0.96
C ASN A 149 -3.01 32.09 0.04
N LEU A 150 -2.95 32.41 -1.26
CA LEU A 150 -2.14 31.69 -2.24
C LEU A 150 -0.99 32.57 -2.78
N MET A 151 0.14 31.94 -3.07
CA MET A 151 1.24 32.60 -3.77
C MET A 151 0.82 33.00 -5.19
N THR A 152 1.28 34.17 -5.61
CA THR A 152 1.13 34.63 -6.99
C THR A 152 2.30 34.17 -7.87
N TRP A 153 2.09 34.10 -9.18
CA TRP A 153 3.16 33.81 -10.13
C TRP A 153 4.34 34.81 -10.02
N ALA A 154 4.07 36.08 -9.68
CA ALA A 154 5.11 37.08 -9.48
C ALA A 154 6.03 36.73 -8.29
N GLN A 155 5.45 36.33 -7.17
CA GLN A 155 6.20 35.87 -5.98
C GLN A 155 7.02 34.62 -6.28
N MET A 156 6.42 33.64 -6.98
CA MET A 156 7.11 32.40 -7.37
C MET A 156 8.30 32.70 -8.32
N ARG A 157 8.14 33.65 -9.26
CA ARG A 157 9.26 34.11 -10.10
C ARG A 157 10.40 34.76 -9.31
N GLU A 158 10.07 35.47 -8.22
CA GLU A 158 11.07 36.02 -7.31
C GLU A 158 11.79 34.91 -6.55
N MET A 159 11.05 33.99 -5.96
CA MET A 159 11.62 32.85 -5.22
C MET A 159 12.57 32.01 -6.10
N LYS A 160 12.20 31.75 -7.33
CA LYS A 160 13.03 31.03 -8.31
C LYS A 160 14.40 31.66 -8.50
N LYS A 161 14.50 33.01 -8.51
CA LYS A 161 15.77 33.73 -8.72
C LYS A 161 16.81 33.44 -7.64
N SER A 162 16.41 32.98 -6.48
CA SER A 162 17.32 32.61 -5.40
C SER A 162 18.24 31.43 -5.76
N GLY A 163 17.83 30.59 -6.69
CA GLY A 163 18.50 29.31 -7.02
C GLY A 163 18.32 28.22 -5.96
N LEU A 164 17.61 28.50 -4.86
CA LEU A 164 17.35 27.57 -3.77
C LEU A 164 15.93 27.00 -3.80
N VAL A 165 15.06 27.56 -4.66
CA VAL A 165 13.65 27.16 -4.77
C VAL A 165 13.40 26.49 -6.10
N GLU A 166 12.88 25.27 -6.05
CA GLU A 166 12.37 24.55 -7.20
C GLU A 166 10.85 24.44 -7.13
N PHE A 167 10.21 24.38 -8.30
CA PHE A 167 8.76 24.21 -8.40
C PHE A 167 8.42 22.90 -9.10
N ALA A 168 7.61 22.08 -8.43
CA ALA A 168 7.03 20.85 -8.94
C ALA A 168 5.55 21.07 -9.31
N SER A 169 5.01 20.21 -10.15
CA SER A 169 3.57 20.15 -10.36
C SER A 169 2.88 19.48 -9.16
N HIS A 170 1.74 20.02 -8.74
CA HIS A 170 0.77 19.34 -7.86
C HIS A 170 -0.53 19.08 -8.64
N SER A 171 -0.40 18.77 -9.95
CA SER A 171 -1.44 18.70 -10.98
C SER A 171 -2.01 20.07 -11.41
N ASP A 172 -2.82 20.08 -12.45
CA ASP A 172 -3.63 21.27 -12.75
C ASP A 172 -4.91 21.30 -11.90
N ASP A 173 -5.74 20.26 -12.01
CA ASP A 173 -7.07 20.22 -11.38
C ASP A 173 -7.40 18.84 -10.76
N MET A 174 -6.41 18.03 -10.41
CA MET A 174 -6.63 16.75 -9.75
C MET A 174 -6.56 16.81 -8.21
N HIS A 175 -6.37 18.00 -7.62
CA HIS A 175 -6.42 18.17 -6.16
C HIS A 175 -7.89 18.23 -5.68
N LYS A 176 -8.62 17.16 -5.98
CA LYS A 176 -10.04 16.97 -5.65
C LYS A 176 -10.45 15.51 -5.63
N GLY A 177 -11.58 15.22 -5.01
CA GLY A 177 -12.26 13.94 -5.16
C GLY A 177 -13.10 13.90 -6.44
N VAL A 178 -13.22 12.71 -7.03
CA VAL A 178 -14.21 12.39 -8.07
C VAL A 178 -15.13 11.29 -7.58
N LEU A 179 -16.35 11.22 -8.13
CA LEU A 179 -17.29 10.19 -7.75
C LEU A 179 -16.75 8.79 -8.11
N ALA A 180 -16.57 7.95 -7.10
CA ALA A 180 -15.88 6.68 -7.22
C ALA A 180 -16.76 5.44 -7.26
N ASN A 181 -18.04 5.57 -6.89
CA ASN A 181 -18.98 4.44 -6.85
C ASN A 181 -20.44 4.91 -6.83
N PRO A 182 -21.39 3.98 -7.03
CA PRO A 182 -22.83 4.30 -7.01
C PRO A 182 -23.33 4.87 -5.67
N GLN A 183 -22.62 4.61 -4.57
CA GLN A 183 -23.02 5.06 -3.23
C GLN A 183 -22.55 6.48 -2.89
N GLY A 184 -21.91 7.18 -3.83
CA GLY A 184 -21.60 8.61 -3.68
C GLY A 184 -20.24 8.91 -3.01
N ASN A 185 -19.35 7.95 -2.83
CA ASN A 185 -18.04 8.24 -2.27
C ASN A 185 -17.18 9.05 -3.25
N GLN A 186 -16.49 10.05 -2.69
CA GLN A 186 -15.45 10.81 -3.39
C GLN A 186 -14.09 10.18 -3.09
N GLN A 187 -13.27 10.00 -4.13
CA GLN A 187 -11.92 9.47 -3.99
C GLN A 187 -10.95 10.29 -4.86
N PRO A 188 -9.62 10.26 -4.57
CA PRO A 188 -8.64 11.07 -5.29
C PRO A 188 -8.74 10.93 -6.80
N ALA A 189 -8.85 12.06 -7.50
CA ALA A 189 -9.06 12.08 -8.95
C ALA A 189 -7.94 11.37 -9.74
N ALA A 190 -6.72 11.39 -9.23
CA ALA A 190 -5.57 10.78 -9.90
C ALA A 190 -5.64 9.25 -10.00
N LEU A 191 -6.23 8.56 -9.02
CA LEU A 191 -6.29 7.08 -9.01
C LEU A 191 -7.64 6.51 -9.41
N THR A 192 -8.69 7.33 -9.48
CA THR A 192 -10.06 6.85 -9.51
C THR A 192 -10.62 6.87 -10.93
N HIS A 193 -11.08 5.71 -11.43
CA HIS A 193 -12.00 5.67 -12.57
C HIS A 193 -13.34 6.27 -12.11
N GLN A 194 -13.71 7.40 -12.69
CA GLN A 194 -14.89 8.14 -12.29
C GLN A 194 -16.17 7.35 -12.60
N TYR A 195 -17.11 7.31 -11.64
CA TYR A 195 -18.42 6.74 -11.87
C TYR A 195 -19.37 7.82 -12.45
N PHE A 196 -20.09 7.48 -13.51
CA PHE A 196 -21.06 8.36 -14.16
C PHE A 196 -22.51 7.92 -13.83
N PRO A 197 -23.21 8.60 -12.90
CA PRO A 197 -24.53 8.17 -12.42
C PRO A 197 -25.58 8.10 -13.52
N THR A 198 -25.54 9.03 -14.48
CA THR A 198 -26.50 9.12 -15.59
C THR A 198 -26.47 7.89 -16.49
N THR A 199 -25.27 7.38 -16.76
CA THR A 199 -25.08 6.19 -17.62
C THR A 199 -24.82 4.92 -16.83
N LYS A 200 -24.73 5.02 -15.49
CA LYS A 200 -24.42 3.93 -14.57
C LYS A 200 -23.18 3.13 -14.97
N ARG A 201 -22.15 3.82 -15.48
CA ARG A 201 -20.89 3.21 -15.88
C ARG A 201 -19.70 3.88 -15.20
N TYR A 202 -18.60 3.17 -15.16
CA TYR A 202 -17.30 3.73 -14.82
C TYR A 202 -16.62 4.31 -16.06
N GLU A 203 -15.68 5.23 -15.82
CA GLU A 203 -14.72 5.73 -16.80
C GLU A 203 -13.96 4.54 -17.39
N THR A 204 -13.80 4.49 -18.72
CA THR A 204 -12.96 3.49 -19.37
C THR A 204 -11.48 3.81 -19.15
N ASP A 205 -10.59 2.84 -19.35
CA ASP A 205 -9.14 3.06 -19.23
C ASP A 205 -8.65 4.19 -20.13
N ALA A 206 -9.14 4.22 -21.37
CA ALA A 206 -8.77 5.25 -22.32
C ALA A 206 -9.21 6.66 -21.87
N GLU A 207 -10.44 6.79 -21.37
CA GLU A 207 -10.96 8.07 -20.83
C GLU A 207 -10.14 8.51 -19.61
N TYR A 208 -9.85 7.56 -18.69
CA TYR A 208 -9.06 7.80 -17.49
C TYR A 208 -7.64 8.25 -17.83
N GLN A 209 -6.92 7.51 -18.68
CA GLN A 209 -5.55 7.81 -19.07
C GLN A 209 -5.47 9.16 -19.82
N GLN A 210 -6.45 9.44 -20.69
CA GLN A 210 -6.53 10.70 -21.40
C GLN A 210 -6.75 11.88 -20.45
N ARG A 211 -7.65 11.77 -19.49
CA ARG A 211 -7.93 12.80 -18.48
C ARG A 211 -6.66 13.13 -17.67
N LEU A 212 -5.96 12.10 -17.18
CA LEU A 212 -4.73 12.27 -16.42
C LEU A 212 -3.63 12.93 -17.26
N TYR A 213 -3.40 12.43 -18.47
CA TYR A 213 -2.36 12.96 -19.36
C TYR A 213 -2.57 14.45 -19.65
N TYR A 214 -3.80 14.85 -20.00
CA TYR A 214 -4.09 16.24 -20.31
C TYR A 214 -3.97 17.17 -19.10
N ASP A 215 -4.38 16.74 -17.93
CA ASP A 215 -4.22 17.52 -16.70
C ASP A 215 -2.73 17.76 -16.38
N LEU A 216 -1.95 16.68 -16.38
CA LEU A 216 -0.51 16.75 -16.11
C LEU A 216 0.23 17.60 -17.15
N LYS A 217 -0.08 17.40 -18.44
CA LYS A 217 0.54 18.18 -19.53
C LYS A 217 0.19 19.66 -19.40
N LYS A 218 -1.05 19.99 -19.08
CA LYS A 218 -1.51 21.36 -18.86
C LYS A 218 -0.78 22.01 -17.69
N SER A 219 -0.64 21.31 -16.56
CA SER A 219 0.12 21.81 -15.41
C SER A 219 1.58 22.10 -15.79
N LYS A 220 2.24 21.19 -16.50
CA LYS A 220 3.61 21.36 -16.95
C LYS A 220 3.76 22.58 -17.88
N ASP A 221 2.85 22.73 -18.83
CA ASP A 221 2.87 23.86 -19.78
C ASP A 221 2.63 25.19 -19.08
N ILE A 222 1.76 25.24 -18.05
CA ILE A 222 1.55 26.44 -17.24
C ILE A 222 2.83 26.78 -16.45
N LEU A 223 3.45 25.81 -15.76
CA LEU A 223 4.70 26.05 -15.04
C LEU A 223 5.82 26.53 -15.96
N ASN A 224 5.91 25.98 -17.17
CA ASN A 224 6.87 26.46 -18.18
C ASN A 224 6.56 27.90 -18.62
N LYS A 225 5.31 28.19 -18.95
CA LYS A 225 4.88 29.53 -19.41
C LYS A 225 5.10 30.59 -18.32
N GLU A 226 4.70 30.31 -17.09
CA GLU A 226 4.68 31.30 -15.99
C GLU A 226 6.04 31.46 -15.30
N LEU A 227 6.78 30.37 -15.17
CA LEU A 227 8.05 30.37 -14.44
C LEU A 227 9.28 30.16 -15.34
N GLY A 228 9.10 29.80 -16.61
CA GLY A 228 10.19 29.47 -17.53
C GLY A 228 11.01 28.28 -17.03
N ILE A 229 10.35 27.22 -16.57
CA ILE A 229 10.98 25.99 -16.07
C ILE A 229 10.47 24.77 -16.81
N ASP A 230 11.31 23.78 -16.98
CA ASP A 230 10.92 22.43 -17.31
C ASP A 230 10.82 21.63 -15.98
N SER A 231 9.64 21.67 -15.35
CA SER A 231 9.44 21.04 -14.04
C SER A 231 9.78 19.54 -14.08
N LEU A 232 10.62 19.11 -13.15
CA LEU A 232 11.15 17.74 -13.10
C LEU A 232 10.22 16.75 -12.40
N ALA A 233 9.30 17.22 -11.58
CA ALA A 233 8.54 16.34 -10.70
C ALA A 233 7.04 16.61 -10.74
N ILE A 234 6.28 15.53 -10.63
CA ILE A 234 4.90 15.53 -10.12
C ILE A 234 4.92 15.10 -8.66
N ILE A 235 4.33 15.89 -7.82
CA ILE A 235 4.00 15.61 -6.44
C ILE A 235 2.49 15.37 -6.41
N TRP A 236 2.08 14.13 -6.14
CA TRP A 236 0.69 13.75 -6.31
C TRP A 236 -0.19 14.25 -5.18
N PRO A 237 -1.32 14.92 -5.47
CA PRO A 237 -2.32 15.26 -4.46
C PRO A 237 -2.74 14.05 -3.63
N TYR A 238 -2.80 14.20 -2.31
CA TYR A 238 -3.12 13.13 -1.35
C TYR A 238 -2.13 11.95 -1.37
N GLY A 239 -0.99 12.07 -2.05
CA GLY A 239 -0.07 10.95 -2.28
C GLY A 239 -0.64 9.86 -3.20
N ALA A 240 -1.71 10.18 -3.94
CA ALA A 240 -2.50 9.23 -4.72
C ALA A 240 -1.79 8.89 -6.05
N VAL A 241 -0.98 7.85 -6.04
CA VAL A 241 -0.15 7.40 -7.18
C VAL A 241 0.00 5.89 -7.22
N ASN A 242 0.11 5.36 -8.43
CA ASN A 242 0.48 3.98 -8.72
C ASN A 242 1.42 3.91 -9.94
N PRO A 243 1.93 2.75 -10.34
CA PRO A 243 2.80 2.63 -11.51
C PRO A 243 2.16 3.12 -12.82
N GLU A 244 0.85 2.91 -13.03
CA GLU A 244 0.13 3.41 -14.22
C GLU A 244 0.16 4.96 -14.28
N THR A 245 -0.22 5.63 -13.20
CA THR A 245 -0.20 7.10 -13.14
C THR A 245 1.21 7.66 -13.30
N THR A 246 2.22 6.96 -12.77
CA THR A 246 3.63 7.32 -12.93
C THR A 246 4.08 7.23 -14.39
N GLN A 247 3.64 6.22 -15.13
CA GLN A 247 3.93 6.10 -16.56
C GLN A 247 3.27 7.23 -17.36
N ILE A 248 2.02 7.59 -17.05
CA ILE A 248 1.32 8.72 -17.67
C ILE A 248 2.03 10.04 -17.35
N ALA A 249 2.52 10.21 -16.12
CA ALA A 249 3.30 11.38 -15.74
C ALA A 249 4.62 11.48 -16.51
N ALA A 250 5.30 10.36 -16.71
CA ALA A 250 6.52 10.32 -17.53
C ALA A 250 6.24 10.70 -18.99
N GLN A 251 5.13 10.24 -19.57
CA GLN A 251 4.67 10.64 -20.90
C GLN A 251 4.33 12.13 -20.98
N ALA A 252 3.79 12.72 -19.90
CA ALA A 252 3.54 14.16 -19.79
C ALA A 252 4.83 14.96 -19.55
N GLY A 253 5.98 14.30 -19.34
CA GLY A 253 7.29 14.90 -19.19
C GLY A 253 7.79 15.09 -17.75
N PHE A 254 7.25 14.37 -16.78
CA PHE A 254 7.72 14.37 -15.39
C PHE A 254 8.56 13.12 -15.10
N PRO A 255 9.90 13.22 -15.03
CA PRO A 255 10.76 12.06 -14.75
C PRO A 255 10.75 11.61 -13.30
N LEU A 256 10.29 12.44 -12.36
CA LEU A 256 10.22 12.15 -10.93
C LEU A 256 8.76 12.17 -10.46
N SER A 257 8.40 11.20 -9.64
CA SER A 257 7.03 11.00 -9.13
C SER A 257 7.08 10.81 -7.62
N PHE A 258 6.35 11.64 -6.87
CA PHE A 258 6.37 11.62 -5.40
C PHE A 258 4.99 11.34 -4.82
N SER A 259 4.95 10.37 -3.90
CA SER A 259 3.79 10.02 -3.08
C SER A 259 3.92 10.55 -1.64
N LEU A 260 2.98 10.17 -0.79
CA LEU A 260 3.10 10.18 0.65
C LEU A 260 3.42 8.76 1.15
N GLY A 261 4.19 8.67 2.22
CA GLY A 261 4.56 7.41 2.86
C GLY A 261 5.93 7.49 3.52
N VAL A 262 6.19 6.52 4.39
CA VAL A 262 7.45 6.39 5.15
C VAL A 262 7.86 4.93 5.29
N ASP A 263 7.47 4.07 4.34
CA ASP A 263 7.67 2.62 4.46
C ASP A 263 9.15 2.22 4.38
N ALA A 264 9.91 2.93 3.55
CA ALA A 264 11.34 2.73 3.38
C ALA A 264 12.01 3.99 2.82
N PRO A 265 13.30 4.26 3.10
CA PRO A 265 14.04 5.32 2.43
C PRO A 265 14.08 5.09 0.93
N ASN A 266 13.99 6.19 0.18
CA ASN A 266 13.93 6.16 -1.28
C ASN A 266 15.29 5.81 -1.88
N LYS A 267 15.30 4.92 -2.85
CA LYS A 267 16.45 4.66 -3.74
C LYS A 267 16.32 5.50 -4.99
N LYS A 268 17.45 5.94 -5.57
CA LYS A 268 17.43 6.70 -6.84
C LYS A 268 16.73 5.94 -7.98
N SER A 269 16.74 4.61 -7.94
CA SER A 269 16.10 3.72 -8.92
C SER A 269 14.59 3.60 -8.77
N ASP A 270 14.00 4.01 -7.65
CA ASP A 270 12.58 3.85 -7.42
C ASP A 270 11.75 4.61 -8.47
N ALA A 271 10.63 4.02 -8.86
CA ALA A 271 9.70 4.65 -9.79
C ALA A 271 8.88 5.75 -9.09
N ILE A 272 8.60 5.56 -7.80
CA ILE A 272 7.80 6.44 -6.96
C ILE A 272 8.57 6.69 -5.66
N TYR A 273 8.78 7.94 -5.33
CA TYR A 273 9.45 8.36 -4.10
C TYR A 273 8.44 8.70 -3.01
N GLN A 274 8.73 8.32 -1.78
CA GLN A 274 7.89 8.59 -0.62
C GLN A 274 8.34 9.85 0.12
N ARG A 275 7.37 10.56 0.71
CA ARG A 275 7.59 11.71 1.58
C ARG A 275 6.79 11.55 2.87
N GLY A 276 7.43 11.74 4.02
CA GLY A 276 6.77 11.81 5.32
C GLY A 276 5.97 13.10 5.46
N LEU A 277 4.69 12.96 5.79
CA LEU A 277 3.78 14.07 6.01
C LEU A 277 4.02 14.68 7.38
N VAL A 278 4.31 15.98 7.41
CA VAL A 278 4.49 16.74 8.66
C VAL A 278 3.13 17.22 9.16
N MET A 279 2.79 16.82 10.38
CA MET A 279 1.48 17.09 10.99
C MET A 279 1.62 17.46 12.47
N ASN A 280 0.57 18.13 12.99
CA ASN A 280 0.42 18.44 14.42
C ASN A 280 1.53 19.33 15.00
N ASN A 281 2.06 20.26 14.21
CA ASN A 281 3.04 21.26 14.64
C ASN A 281 4.25 20.66 15.39
N PRO A 282 4.99 19.70 14.80
CA PRO A 282 6.09 19.01 15.47
C PRO A 282 7.23 19.96 15.80
N THR A 283 7.96 19.65 16.88
CA THR A 283 9.24 20.30 17.21
C THR A 283 10.36 19.80 16.30
N ALA A 284 11.53 20.41 16.36
CA ALA A 284 12.71 19.92 15.64
C ALA A 284 13.12 18.51 16.10
N GLU A 285 12.94 18.18 17.38
CA GLU A 285 13.19 16.85 17.94
C GLU A 285 12.21 15.81 17.38
N ASP A 286 10.90 16.13 17.31
CA ASP A 286 9.89 15.26 16.72
C ASP A 286 10.19 14.98 15.24
N LEU A 287 10.61 16.00 14.48
CA LEU A 287 11.01 15.84 13.08
C LEU A 287 12.26 14.98 12.93
N HIS A 288 13.25 15.15 13.80
CA HIS A 288 14.43 14.28 13.82
C HIS A 288 14.04 12.82 14.06
N GLN A 289 13.16 12.57 15.02
CA GLN A 289 12.65 11.23 15.29
C GLN A 289 11.94 10.67 14.06
N GLN A 290 11.03 11.43 13.46
CA GLN A 290 10.31 11.03 12.23
C GLN A 290 11.29 10.69 11.09
N MET A 291 12.32 11.49 10.88
CA MET A 291 13.34 11.24 9.86
C MET A 291 14.13 9.95 10.15
N THR A 292 14.49 9.71 11.39
CA THR A 292 15.20 8.50 11.84
C THR A 292 14.33 7.25 11.68
N GLU A 293 13.05 7.33 12.04
CA GLU A 293 12.08 6.27 11.84
C GLU A 293 11.92 5.95 10.36
N PHE A 294 11.83 6.96 9.50
CA PHE A 294 11.73 6.77 8.05
C PHE A 294 12.90 5.95 7.49
N VAL A 295 14.12 6.25 7.91
CA VAL A 295 15.31 5.48 7.49
C VAL A 295 15.23 4.02 7.92
N ASN A 296 14.67 3.75 9.10
CA ASN A 296 14.66 2.42 9.71
C ASN A 296 13.41 1.59 9.39
N ASN A 297 12.35 2.19 8.86
CA ASN A 297 11.05 1.53 8.69
C ASN A 297 11.11 0.27 7.83
N GLN A 298 11.95 0.20 6.82
CA GLN A 298 12.10 -1.01 6.02
C GLN A 298 12.51 -2.23 6.85
N GLN A 299 13.37 -2.04 7.85
CA GLN A 299 13.79 -3.11 8.75
C GLN A 299 12.67 -3.48 9.73
N LEU A 300 11.90 -2.46 10.17
CA LEU A 300 10.83 -2.62 11.15
C LEU A 300 9.55 -3.19 10.54
N ALA A 301 9.28 -2.96 9.26
CA ALA A 301 8.04 -3.36 8.58
C ALA A 301 7.74 -4.87 8.70
N ASN A 302 8.76 -5.71 8.70
CA ASN A 302 8.60 -7.16 8.87
C ASN A 302 8.01 -7.54 10.24
N TYR A 303 8.27 -6.73 11.26
CA TYR A 303 7.85 -6.97 12.64
C TYR A 303 6.49 -6.34 12.98
N ASN A 304 5.88 -5.61 12.04
CA ASN A 304 4.58 -5.00 12.27
C ASN A 304 3.52 -6.07 12.54
N PRO A 305 2.82 -5.99 13.68
CA PRO A 305 1.79 -6.95 14.01
C PRO A 305 0.58 -6.79 13.09
N ILE A 306 -0.04 -7.92 12.74
CA ILE A 306 -1.35 -7.94 12.10
C ILE A 306 -2.36 -8.50 13.10
N ARG A 307 -3.46 -7.78 13.26
CA ARG A 307 -4.66 -8.23 13.96
C ARG A 307 -5.80 -8.10 12.98
N ALA A 308 -6.24 -9.24 12.44
CA ALA A 308 -7.19 -9.25 11.35
C ALA A 308 -8.50 -9.94 11.73
N VAL A 309 -9.56 -9.48 11.08
CA VAL A 309 -10.84 -10.19 11.04
C VAL A 309 -11.22 -10.41 9.58
N THR A 310 -11.69 -11.62 9.27
CA THR A 310 -12.18 -11.93 7.92
C THR A 310 -13.68 -11.71 7.86
N VAL A 311 -14.15 -10.96 6.88
CA VAL A 311 -15.56 -10.60 6.69
C VAL A 311 -16.01 -10.97 5.28
N ASP A 312 -17.16 -11.60 5.18
CA ASP A 312 -17.83 -11.84 3.91
C ASP A 312 -18.61 -10.57 3.50
N LEU A 313 -18.35 -10.07 2.30
CA LEU A 313 -19.00 -8.85 1.79
C LEU A 313 -20.52 -8.95 1.67
N LYS A 314 -21.10 -10.16 1.67
CA LYS A 314 -22.55 -10.33 1.74
C LYS A 314 -23.19 -9.61 2.93
N GLN A 315 -22.43 -9.43 4.04
CA GLN A 315 -22.91 -8.75 5.25
C GLN A 315 -23.14 -7.24 5.04
N PHE A 316 -22.58 -6.66 3.97
CA PHE A 316 -22.76 -5.23 3.62
C PHE A 316 -23.82 -5.00 2.54
N LYS A 317 -24.48 -6.05 2.07
CA LYS A 317 -25.57 -5.91 1.10
C LYS A 317 -26.74 -5.13 1.71
N SER A 318 -27.38 -4.31 0.89
CA SER A 318 -28.50 -3.47 1.33
C SER A 318 -29.46 -3.22 0.18
N GLU A 319 -30.71 -2.97 0.51
CA GLU A 319 -31.75 -2.65 -0.46
C GLU A 319 -31.62 -1.23 -1.02
N ASN A 320 -31.09 -0.32 -0.20
CA ASN A 320 -30.89 1.08 -0.57
C ASN A 320 -29.69 1.71 0.15
N VAL A 321 -29.33 2.91 -0.28
CA VAL A 321 -28.14 3.63 0.21
C VAL A 321 -28.22 3.95 1.71
N GLU A 322 -29.38 4.31 2.22
CA GLU A 322 -29.56 4.66 3.64
C GLU A 322 -29.34 3.44 4.54
N GLN A 323 -29.98 2.32 4.21
CA GLN A 323 -29.76 1.04 4.90
C GLN A 323 -28.27 0.63 4.84
N GLY A 324 -27.66 0.74 3.66
CA GLY A 324 -26.23 0.46 3.49
C GLY A 324 -25.34 1.36 4.33
N ASN A 325 -25.69 2.63 4.53
CA ASN A 325 -24.98 3.55 5.42
C ASN A 325 -25.07 3.11 6.87
N GLN A 326 -26.25 2.66 7.32
CA GLN A 326 -26.46 2.19 8.68
C GLN A 326 -25.67 0.91 8.95
N ILE A 327 -25.77 -0.08 8.06
CA ILE A 327 -25.02 -1.36 8.17
C ILE A 327 -23.52 -1.09 8.25
N LEU A 328 -22.98 -0.33 7.29
CA LEU A 328 -21.56 -0.03 7.23
C LEU A 328 -21.08 0.80 8.44
N GLY A 329 -21.90 1.78 8.88
CA GLY A 329 -21.60 2.60 10.06
C GLY A 329 -21.48 1.76 11.33
N LEU A 330 -22.43 0.86 11.59
CA LEU A 330 -22.41 -0.04 12.73
C LEU A 330 -21.21 -1.00 12.67
N ALA A 331 -20.97 -1.60 11.51
CA ALA A 331 -19.86 -2.51 11.28
C ALA A 331 -18.50 -1.86 11.55
N LEU A 332 -18.28 -0.65 11.02
CA LEU A 332 -17.03 0.08 11.24
C LEU A 332 -16.84 0.48 12.70
N ASN A 333 -17.90 0.85 13.41
CA ASN A 333 -17.83 1.12 14.84
C ASN A 333 -17.40 -0.13 15.64
N GLN A 334 -17.91 -1.30 15.29
CA GLN A 334 -17.56 -2.56 15.94
C GLN A 334 -16.11 -2.96 15.65
N ILE A 335 -15.65 -2.82 14.40
CA ILE A 335 -14.25 -3.08 14.00
C ILE A 335 -13.31 -2.10 14.72
N SER A 336 -13.66 -0.83 14.77
CA SER A 336 -12.89 0.20 15.50
C SER A 336 -12.78 -0.12 16.99
N ALA A 337 -13.87 -0.54 17.62
CA ALA A 337 -13.89 -0.92 19.04
C ALA A 337 -12.97 -2.12 19.34
N LEU A 338 -12.77 -3.02 18.39
CA LEU A 338 -11.83 -4.14 18.52
C LEU A 338 -10.36 -3.69 18.43
N SER A 339 -10.08 -2.50 17.89
CA SER A 339 -8.71 -2.00 17.64
C SER A 339 -7.86 -2.98 16.82
N SER A 340 -8.48 -3.68 15.86
CA SER A 340 -7.79 -4.44 14.83
C SER A 340 -7.20 -3.47 13.79
N ASN A 341 -6.19 -3.90 13.04
CA ASN A 341 -5.58 -3.06 11.99
C ASN A 341 -5.73 -3.61 10.57
N THR A 342 -6.36 -4.76 10.41
CA THR A 342 -6.50 -5.40 9.11
C THR A 342 -7.89 -6.04 8.96
N LEU A 343 -8.47 -5.80 7.80
CA LEU A 343 -9.74 -6.40 7.38
C LEU A 343 -9.46 -7.29 6.16
N ILE A 344 -9.79 -8.57 6.26
CA ILE A 344 -9.74 -9.50 5.13
C ILE A 344 -11.15 -9.65 4.60
N LEU A 345 -11.37 -9.38 3.31
CA LEU A 345 -12.70 -9.40 2.69
C LEU A 345 -12.83 -10.56 1.71
N LYS A 346 -13.81 -11.43 1.93
CA LYS A 346 -14.25 -12.42 0.94
C LYS A 346 -15.06 -11.67 -0.12
N VAL A 347 -14.51 -11.57 -1.34
CA VAL A 347 -15.02 -10.65 -2.39
C VAL A 347 -15.86 -11.34 -3.47
N LEU A 348 -15.96 -12.66 -3.43
CA LEU A 348 -16.77 -13.47 -4.32
C LEU A 348 -17.83 -14.26 -3.54
N ALA A 349 -18.89 -14.67 -4.22
CA ALA A 349 -19.94 -15.52 -3.69
C ALA A 349 -20.14 -16.79 -4.50
N ASP A 350 -20.41 -17.88 -3.78
CA ASP A 350 -20.93 -19.15 -4.29
C ASP A 350 -22.34 -19.37 -3.67
N PRO A 351 -23.39 -18.75 -4.25
CA PRO A 351 -24.74 -18.84 -3.69
C PRO A 351 -25.32 -20.26 -3.76
N ASN A 352 -24.84 -21.07 -4.70
CA ASN A 352 -25.30 -22.43 -4.93
C ASN A 352 -24.58 -23.48 -4.07
N LYS A 353 -23.48 -23.06 -3.41
CA LYS A 353 -22.61 -23.92 -2.56
C LYS A 353 -22.10 -25.15 -3.32
N ASN A 354 -21.75 -24.99 -4.59
CA ASN A 354 -21.28 -26.06 -5.46
C ASN A 354 -19.76 -26.01 -5.72
N GLY A 355 -19.04 -25.08 -5.03
CA GLY A 355 -17.61 -24.87 -5.18
C GLY A 355 -17.23 -24.04 -6.42
N VAL A 356 -18.22 -23.43 -7.09
CA VAL A 356 -18.01 -22.47 -8.19
C VAL A 356 -18.50 -21.10 -7.75
N TYR A 357 -17.59 -20.13 -7.70
CA TYR A 357 -17.91 -18.75 -7.41
C TYR A 357 -18.39 -18.07 -8.70
N ASP A 358 -19.67 -17.78 -8.77
CA ASP A 358 -20.32 -17.23 -9.97
C ASP A 358 -20.77 -15.77 -9.81
N GLN A 359 -20.60 -15.19 -8.61
CA GLN A 359 -20.96 -13.81 -8.33
C GLN A 359 -19.81 -13.04 -7.67
N ALA A 360 -19.74 -11.73 -7.94
CA ALA A 360 -18.76 -10.81 -7.38
C ALA A 360 -19.44 -9.61 -6.68
N TYR A 361 -18.75 -9.02 -5.69
CA TYR A 361 -19.16 -7.81 -5.00
C TYR A 361 -18.44 -6.55 -5.52
N PHE A 362 -17.87 -6.63 -6.71
CA PHE A 362 -17.20 -5.55 -7.42
C PHE A 362 -17.45 -5.66 -8.93
N PRO A 363 -17.38 -4.55 -9.68
CA PRO A 363 -17.56 -4.56 -11.12
C PRO A 363 -16.52 -5.43 -11.82
N THR A 364 -16.98 -6.43 -12.55
CA THR A 364 -16.19 -7.30 -13.43
C THR A 364 -17.03 -7.75 -14.60
N THR A 365 -16.41 -8.08 -15.73
CA THR A 365 -17.09 -8.66 -16.91
C THR A 365 -17.06 -10.19 -16.90
N HIS A 366 -16.37 -10.80 -15.93
CA HIS A 366 -16.09 -12.23 -15.88
C HIS A 366 -17.09 -13.01 -15.04
N LEU A 367 -17.77 -12.36 -14.09
CA LEU A 367 -18.78 -12.93 -13.21
C LEU A 367 -20.00 -12.02 -13.15
N GLN A 368 -21.13 -12.57 -12.70
CA GLN A 368 -22.30 -11.76 -12.40
C GLN A 368 -22.01 -10.82 -11.23
N LEU A 369 -22.33 -9.53 -11.39
CA LEU A 369 -22.30 -8.59 -10.29
C LEU A 369 -23.52 -8.85 -9.39
N ASP A 370 -23.29 -9.23 -8.12
CA ASP A 370 -24.34 -9.32 -7.12
C ASP A 370 -24.71 -7.91 -6.62
N GLN A 371 -23.76 -7.24 -5.98
CA GLN A 371 -23.87 -5.84 -5.60
C GLN A 371 -22.49 -5.17 -5.56
N ASP A 372 -22.37 -4.00 -6.14
CA ASP A 372 -21.14 -3.20 -6.12
C ASP A 372 -20.97 -2.50 -4.75
N VAL A 373 -20.39 -3.21 -3.78
CA VAL A 373 -20.17 -2.70 -2.41
C VAL A 373 -18.71 -2.63 -1.99
N LEU A 374 -17.81 -3.35 -2.68
CA LEU A 374 -16.42 -3.47 -2.28
C LEU A 374 -15.71 -2.13 -2.20
N ASN A 375 -15.81 -1.30 -3.25
CA ASN A 375 -15.13 0.00 -3.29
C ASN A 375 -15.52 0.87 -2.09
N ARG A 376 -16.82 0.93 -1.74
CA ARG A 376 -17.31 1.68 -0.61
C ARG A 376 -16.79 1.15 0.73
N VAL A 377 -16.86 -0.16 0.94
CA VAL A 377 -16.42 -0.80 2.19
C VAL A 377 -14.93 -0.56 2.41
N THR A 378 -14.10 -0.81 1.40
CA THR A 378 -12.65 -0.65 1.48
C THR A 378 -12.24 0.81 1.76
N TRP A 379 -12.87 1.77 1.05
CA TRP A 379 -12.57 3.18 1.24
C TRP A 379 -12.93 3.66 2.65
N GLN A 380 -14.11 3.30 3.13
CA GLN A 380 -14.57 3.67 4.47
C GLN A 380 -13.76 2.98 5.57
N ALA A 381 -13.37 1.72 5.40
CA ALA A 381 -12.52 1.02 6.34
C ALA A 381 -11.14 1.70 6.49
N ARG A 382 -10.56 2.16 5.39
CA ARG A 382 -9.27 2.88 5.42
C ARG A 382 -9.37 4.28 6.00
N THR A 383 -10.38 5.05 5.59
CA THR A 383 -10.44 6.49 5.91
C THR A 383 -11.09 6.79 7.26
N ARG A 384 -11.96 5.91 7.77
CA ARG A 384 -12.67 6.12 9.03
C ARG A 384 -12.10 5.35 10.21
N VAL A 385 -11.57 4.15 9.97
CA VAL A 385 -11.07 3.27 11.04
C VAL A 385 -9.60 2.86 10.83
N PHE A 386 -8.97 3.38 9.79
CA PHE A 386 -7.53 3.22 9.48
C PHE A 386 -7.08 1.76 9.33
N ASN A 387 -7.99 0.86 8.98
CA ASN A 387 -7.65 -0.52 8.73
C ASN A 387 -7.05 -0.70 7.33
N ARG A 388 -6.02 -1.53 7.24
CA ARG A 388 -5.58 -2.10 5.97
C ARG A 388 -6.63 -3.08 5.47
N VAL A 389 -6.79 -3.18 4.16
CA VAL A 389 -7.79 -4.05 3.55
C VAL A 389 -7.13 -5.03 2.59
N THR A 390 -7.30 -6.31 2.86
CA THR A 390 -6.86 -7.41 2.02
C THR A 390 -8.07 -8.08 1.38
N ALA A 391 -8.08 -8.19 0.05
CA ALA A 391 -9.12 -8.94 -0.64
C ALA A 391 -8.72 -10.43 -0.73
N GLN A 392 -9.63 -11.32 -0.34
CA GLN A 392 -9.43 -12.76 -0.42
C GLN A 392 -10.13 -13.32 -1.66
N LEU A 393 -9.36 -13.98 -2.51
CA LEU A 393 -9.82 -14.68 -3.70
C LEU A 393 -9.54 -16.18 -3.57
N PRO A 394 -10.51 -17.07 -3.87
CA PRO A 394 -10.20 -18.49 -4.05
C PRO A 394 -9.24 -18.65 -5.23
N ILE A 395 -8.28 -19.56 -5.11
CA ILE A 395 -7.26 -19.74 -6.15
C ILE A 395 -7.85 -20.25 -7.47
N TYR A 396 -8.93 -21.00 -7.39
CA TYR A 396 -9.71 -21.45 -8.54
C TYR A 396 -11.19 -21.11 -8.31
N PRO A 397 -11.63 -19.88 -8.64
CA PRO A 397 -13.04 -19.50 -8.51
C PRO A 397 -13.97 -20.41 -9.32
N ASP A 398 -13.52 -20.84 -10.49
CA ASP A 398 -14.13 -21.87 -11.32
C ASP A 398 -13.03 -22.87 -11.71
N PRO A 399 -13.06 -24.11 -11.20
CA PRO A 399 -12.04 -25.11 -11.53
C PRO A 399 -11.91 -25.42 -13.03
N SER A 400 -12.96 -25.17 -13.83
CA SER A 400 -12.91 -25.32 -15.30
C SER A 400 -12.18 -24.18 -16.01
N LYS A 401 -11.94 -23.05 -15.30
CA LYS A 401 -11.31 -21.83 -15.82
C LYS A 401 -10.16 -21.37 -14.91
N PRO A 402 -9.03 -22.06 -14.91
CA PRO A 402 -7.95 -21.83 -13.94
C PRO A 402 -7.35 -20.41 -13.99
N LEU A 403 -7.43 -19.71 -15.13
CA LEU A 403 -6.92 -18.34 -15.27
C LEU A 403 -7.94 -17.26 -14.84
N LEU A 404 -9.17 -17.62 -14.53
CA LEU A 404 -10.22 -16.67 -14.14
C LEU A 404 -9.80 -15.79 -12.94
N VAL A 405 -9.06 -16.35 -11.98
CA VAL A 405 -8.59 -15.61 -10.83
C VAL A 405 -7.65 -14.45 -11.20
N VAL A 406 -6.91 -14.58 -12.31
CA VAL A 406 -5.99 -13.52 -12.79
C VAL A 406 -6.78 -12.32 -13.29
N ASP A 407 -7.81 -12.57 -14.10
CA ASP A 407 -8.69 -11.52 -14.64
C ASP A 407 -9.50 -10.85 -13.52
N LEU A 408 -10.01 -11.64 -12.57
CA LEU A 408 -10.71 -11.11 -11.41
C LEU A 408 -9.81 -10.26 -10.50
N ALA A 409 -8.57 -10.67 -10.31
CA ALA A 409 -7.61 -9.91 -9.50
C ALA A 409 -7.27 -8.56 -10.15
N GLU A 410 -7.16 -8.51 -11.48
CA GLU A 410 -6.94 -7.25 -12.22
C GLU A 410 -8.14 -6.31 -12.06
N ASP A 411 -9.36 -6.76 -12.35
CA ASP A 411 -10.59 -5.95 -12.21
C ASP A 411 -10.77 -5.45 -10.77
N LEU A 412 -10.47 -6.32 -9.80
CA LEU A 412 -10.56 -6.01 -8.39
C LEU A 412 -9.69 -4.80 -8.00
N VAL A 413 -8.39 -4.81 -8.30
CA VAL A 413 -7.47 -3.76 -7.88
C VAL A 413 -7.58 -2.50 -8.74
N LYS A 414 -8.00 -2.65 -9.98
CA LYS A 414 -8.21 -1.55 -10.92
C LYS A 414 -9.29 -0.59 -10.44
N ASN A 415 -10.40 -1.11 -9.96
CA ASN A 415 -11.57 -0.34 -9.58
C ASN A 415 -11.68 -0.07 -8.07
N ASN A 416 -10.85 -0.71 -7.23
CA ASN A 416 -10.96 -0.63 -5.77
C ASN A 416 -9.65 -0.18 -5.13
N LYS A 417 -9.37 1.11 -5.20
CA LYS A 417 -8.12 1.73 -4.71
C LYS A 417 -7.92 1.67 -3.19
N GLY A 418 -8.93 1.20 -2.46
CA GLY A 418 -8.85 0.91 -1.02
C GLY A 418 -8.22 -0.45 -0.68
N ILE A 419 -7.89 -1.29 -1.67
CA ILE A 419 -7.24 -2.58 -1.45
C ILE A 419 -5.75 -2.39 -1.19
N ASP A 420 -5.26 -2.94 -0.08
CA ASP A 420 -3.85 -2.92 0.32
C ASP A 420 -3.11 -4.20 -0.02
N GLY A 421 -3.83 -5.29 -0.28
CA GLY A 421 -3.25 -6.58 -0.62
C GLY A 421 -4.25 -7.57 -1.17
N ILE A 422 -3.74 -8.63 -1.77
CA ILE A 422 -4.52 -9.78 -2.25
C ILE A 422 -4.07 -11.02 -1.49
N MET A 423 -5.03 -11.81 -1.01
CA MET A 423 -4.81 -13.12 -0.42
C MET A 423 -5.42 -14.19 -1.30
N LEU A 424 -4.61 -15.09 -1.82
CA LEU A 424 -5.10 -16.28 -2.52
C LEU A 424 -5.45 -17.36 -1.49
N ASN A 425 -6.69 -17.79 -1.46
CA ASN A 425 -7.12 -18.91 -0.65
C ASN A 425 -6.96 -20.21 -1.45
N ALA A 426 -5.94 -20.99 -1.11
CA ALA A 426 -5.66 -22.27 -1.77
C ALA A 426 -6.51 -23.41 -1.19
N GLU A 427 -7.21 -23.19 -0.08
CA GLU A 427 -8.00 -24.23 0.62
C GLU A 427 -7.20 -25.54 0.76
N ASN A 428 -7.74 -26.64 0.27
CA ASN A 428 -7.11 -27.96 0.32
C ASN A 428 -6.25 -28.29 -0.92
N ARG A 429 -6.10 -27.37 -1.88
CA ARG A 429 -5.40 -27.64 -3.16
C ARG A 429 -3.94 -27.99 -3.00
N LEU A 430 -3.29 -27.45 -1.97
CA LEU A 430 -1.90 -27.73 -1.63
C LEU A 430 -1.77 -28.65 -0.39
N ALA A 431 -2.82 -29.36 0.03
CA ALA A 431 -2.76 -30.28 1.14
C ALA A 431 -1.72 -31.41 0.94
N CYS A 432 -1.43 -31.76 -0.32
CA CYS A 432 -0.38 -32.72 -0.65
C CYS A 432 1.00 -32.32 -0.13
N ILE A 433 1.30 -31.01 0.00
CA ILE A 433 2.60 -30.53 0.48
C ILE A 433 2.83 -30.96 1.94
N PHE A 434 1.76 -31.11 2.74
CA PHE A 434 1.85 -31.58 4.13
C PHE A 434 2.00 -33.11 4.23
N ASN A 435 1.57 -33.86 3.23
CA ASN A 435 1.37 -35.32 3.35
C ASN A 435 2.50 -36.17 2.75
N ASN A 436 3.55 -35.59 2.19
CA ASN A 436 4.54 -36.32 1.37
C ASN A 436 5.84 -36.63 2.13
N LYS A 437 6.01 -37.87 2.59
CA LYS A 437 7.15 -38.30 3.44
C LYS A 437 8.52 -38.30 2.78
N GLN A 438 8.61 -38.29 1.44
CA GLN A 438 9.86 -38.47 0.69
C GLN A 438 10.18 -37.31 -0.27
N GLY A 439 9.59 -36.13 -0.03
CA GLY A 439 9.62 -35.01 -0.97
C GLY A 439 8.32 -34.94 -1.78
N LEU A 440 8.11 -33.86 -2.53
CA LEU A 440 6.91 -33.68 -3.33
C LEU A 440 6.88 -34.70 -4.47
N ASP A 441 5.82 -35.51 -4.58
CA ASP A 441 5.62 -36.33 -5.75
C ASP A 441 5.32 -35.46 -6.99
N THR A 442 5.32 -36.07 -8.17
CA THR A 442 5.15 -35.36 -9.44
C THR A 442 3.81 -34.60 -9.53
N ALA A 443 2.75 -35.15 -8.95
CA ALA A 443 1.42 -34.53 -8.97
C ALA A 443 1.41 -33.29 -8.06
N CYS A 444 1.90 -33.42 -6.83
CA CYS A 444 1.99 -32.31 -5.87
C CYS A 444 2.93 -31.19 -6.36
N GLN A 445 4.05 -31.56 -6.98
CA GLN A 445 4.95 -30.58 -7.62
C GLN A 445 4.25 -29.85 -8.79
N SER A 446 3.43 -30.55 -9.55
CA SER A 446 2.63 -29.94 -10.62
C SER A 446 1.62 -28.95 -10.07
N ASP A 447 0.90 -29.30 -8.99
CA ASP A 447 -0.06 -28.42 -8.34
C ASP A 447 0.62 -27.19 -7.74
N LEU A 448 1.75 -27.37 -7.06
CA LEU A 448 2.55 -26.27 -6.55
C LEU A 448 2.99 -25.33 -7.67
N ASN A 449 3.55 -25.86 -8.76
CA ASN A 449 3.99 -25.06 -9.89
C ASN A 449 2.82 -24.30 -10.55
N ALA A 450 1.63 -24.90 -10.62
CA ALA A 450 0.44 -24.23 -11.12
C ALA A 450 0.07 -23.02 -10.24
N VAL A 451 0.11 -23.17 -8.91
CA VAL A 451 -0.15 -22.08 -7.96
C VAL A 451 0.89 -20.97 -8.09
N LEU A 452 2.17 -21.30 -8.19
CA LEU A 452 3.24 -20.32 -8.35
C LEU A 452 3.13 -19.57 -9.69
N ASN A 453 2.77 -20.24 -10.76
CA ASN A 453 2.53 -19.61 -12.07
C ASN A 453 1.32 -18.65 -12.02
N LEU A 454 0.24 -19.02 -11.32
CA LEU A 454 -0.89 -18.10 -11.10
C LEU A 454 -0.49 -16.89 -10.25
N SER A 455 0.30 -17.10 -9.21
CA SER A 455 0.86 -16.03 -8.38
C SER A 455 1.62 -15.01 -9.22
N ASP A 456 2.56 -15.48 -10.03
CA ASP A 456 3.36 -14.62 -10.94
C ASP A 456 2.47 -13.87 -11.94
N ALA A 457 1.50 -14.56 -12.55
CA ALA A 457 0.57 -13.93 -13.49
C ALA A 457 -0.29 -12.84 -12.83
N ILE A 458 -0.82 -13.09 -11.61
CA ILE A 458 -1.59 -12.10 -10.86
C ILE A 458 -0.72 -10.90 -10.50
N GLN A 459 0.47 -11.13 -9.94
CA GLN A 459 1.37 -10.04 -9.55
C GLN A 459 1.74 -9.16 -10.76
N LYS A 460 2.04 -9.75 -11.91
CA LYS A 460 2.34 -9.01 -13.16
C LYS A 460 1.15 -8.19 -13.65
N ARG A 461 -0.07 -8.75 -13.61
CA ARG A 461 -1.29 -8.07 -14.08
C ARG A 461 -1.74 -6.95 -13.15
N THR A 462 -1.60 -7.15 -11.84
CA THR A 462 -2.08 -6.20 -10.83
C THR A 462 -1.09 -5.10 -10.48
N TYR A 463 0.21 -5.31 -10.73
CA TYR A 463 1.29 -4.39 -10.33
C TYR A 463 1.01 -2.93 -10.70
N GLN A 464 0.54 -2.66 -11.92
CA GLN A 464 0.32 -1.30 -12.40
C GLN A 464 -0.80 -0.54 -11.68
N TYR A 465 -1.73 -1.25 -11.03
CA TYR A 465 -2.90 -0.67 -10.38
C TYR A 465 -2.76 -0.57 -8.86
N LEU A 466 -1.85 -1.32 -8.25
CA LEU A 466 -1.62 -1.29 -6.80
C LEU A 466 -0.88 -0.02 -6.39
N ASN A 467 -1.24 0.53 -5.25
CA ASN A 467 -0.53 1.65 -4.65
C ASN A 467 0.95 1.28 -4.43
N SER A 468 1.85 2.24 -4.56
CA SER A 468 3.30 2.01 -4.49
C SER A 468 3.76 1.33 -3.19
N SER A 469 3.08 1.60 -2.07
CA SER A 469 3.34 0.97 -0.77
C SER A 469 2.79 -0.46 -0.67
N ASN A 470 1.91 -0.88 -1.58
CA ASN A 470 1.13 -2.11 -1.47
C ASN A 470 1.54 -3.19 -2.47
N SER A 471 2.48 -2.90 -3.37
CA SER A 471 2.94 -3.83 -4.41
C SER A 471 3.55 -5.15 -3.86
N GLN A 472 3.86 -5.20 -2.56
CA GLN A 472 4.42 -6.38 -1.90
C GLN A 472 3.41 -7.16 -1.03
N ASN A 473 2.16 -6.70 -0.93
CA ASN A 473 1.15 -7.33 -0.07
C ASN A 473 0.40 -8.42 -0.84
N PHE A 474 1.12 -9.47 -1.19
CA PHE A 474 0.56 -10.64 -1.85
C PHE A 474 0.71 -11.85 -0.95
N TYR A 475 -0.42 -12.44 -0.56
CA TYR A 475 -0.52 -13.45 0.48
C TYR A 475 -1.12 -14.74 -0.07
N ILE A 476 -0.78 -15.87 0.57
CA ILE A 476 -1.45 -17.15 0.35
C ILE A 476 -2.00 -17.68 1.67
N GLN A 477 -3.20 -18.25 1.64
CA GLN A 477 -3.81 -18.98 2.75
C GLN A 477 -3.91 -20.47 2.41
N LEU A 478 -3.51 -21.28 3.37
CA LEU A 478 -3.53 -22.75 3.32
C LEU A 478 -4.26 -23.29 4.55
N ASN A 479 -5.06 -24.33 4.36
CA ASN A 479 -5.58 -25.09 5.50
C ASN A 479 -4.45 -25.93 6.09
N TYR A 480 -4.14 -25.73 7.36
CA TYR A 480 -3.13 -26.50 8.05
C TYR A 480 -3.65 -27.91 8.36
N VAL A 481 -2.96 -28.90 7.87
CA VAL A 481 -3.24 -30.31 8.13
C VAL A 481 -2.10 -30.86 9.00
N ASN A 482 -2.44 -31.55 10.09
CA ASN A 482 -1.44 -32.23 10.90
C ASN A 482 -0.80 -33.34 10.10
N SER A 483 0.44 -33.14 9.73
CA SER A 483 1.22 -34.11 9.02
C SER A 483 2.40 -34.53 9.88
N GLU A 484 2.45 -35.81 10.25
CA GLU A 484 3.66 -36.41 10.82
C GLU A 484 4.80 -36.52 9.78
N SER A 485 4.55 -36.11 8.53
CA SER A 485 5.40 -36.47 7.40
C SER A 485 6.25 -35.32 6.85
N GLN A 486 5.79 -34.05 6.92
CA GLN A 486 6.61 -32.92 6.43
C GLN A 486 6.70 -31.81 7.46
N PRO A 487 7.91 -31.29 7.70
CA PRO A 487 8.08 -30.10 8.54
C PRO A 487 7.38 -28.88 7.92
N LEU A 488 6.76 -28.05 8.75
CA LEU A 488 6.17 -26.77 8.34
C LEU A 488 7.16 -25.89 7.56
N SER A 489 8.46 -25.98 7.88
CA SER A 489 9.53 -25.27 7.18
C SER A 489 9.60 -25.61 5.69
N THR A 490 9.35 -26.86 5.30
CA THR A 490 9.32 -27.26 3.88
C THR A 490 8.21 -26.54 3.11
N VAL A 491 7.03 -26.42 3.72
CA VAL A 491 5.89 -25.69 3.13
C VAL A 491 6.21 -24.21 2.98
N VAL A 492 6.79 -23.62 4.03
CA VAL A 492 7.19 -22.20 4.03
C VAL A 492 8.28 -21.95 2.98
N ASP A 493 9.30 -22.83 2.90
CA ASP A 493 10.39 -22.70 1.93
C ASP A 493 9.90 -22.76 0.48
N ALA A 494 8.86 -23.55 0.21
CA ALA A 494 8.28 -23.67 -1.12
C ALA A 494 7.51 -22.40 -1.56
N LEU A 495 7.07 -21.56 -0.63
CA LEU A 495 6.16 -20.42 -0.91
C LEU A 495 6.75 -19.04 -0.59
N LYS A 496 7.77 -18.95 0.26
CA LYS A 496 8.27 -17.68 0.84
C LYS A 496 8.86 -16.68 -0.14
N ASN A 497 9.20 -17.12 -1.35
CA ASN A 497 9.76 -16.25 -2.39
C ASN A 497 8.68 -15.59 -3.25
N ASP A 498 7.51 -16.23 -3.37
CA ASP A 498 6.41 -15.80 -4.23
C ASP A 498 5.32 -15.07 -3.45
N PHE A 499 5.28 -15.25 -2.13
CA PHE A 499 4.31 -14.62 -1.24
C PHE A 499 5.01 -13.85 -0.13
N SER A 500 4.56 -12.62 0.11
CA SER A 500 5.08 -11.79 1.20
C SER A 500 4.62 -12.28 2.57
N LEU A 501 3.51 -13.04 2.62
CA LEU A 501 2.96 -13.63 3.83
C LEU A 501 2.28 -14.97 3.53
N ILE A 502 2.55 -15.96 4.36
CA ILE A 502 1.91 -17.28 4.32
C ILE A 502 0.98 -17.39 5.51
N ASN A 503 -0.31 -17.51 5.25
CA ASN A 503 -1.34 -17.64 6.27
C ASN A 503 -1.77 -19.10 6.40
N PHE A 504 -1.71 -19.64 7.60
CA PHE A 504 -2.22 -20.97 7.94
C PHE A 504 -3.55 -20.84 8.65
N GLU A 505 -4.60 -21.35 8.04
CA GLU A 505 -5.89 -21.52 8.71
C GLU A 505 -5.91 -22.83 9.46
N ILE A 506 -6.23 -22.77 10.75
CA ILE A 506 -6.19 -23.92 11.66
C ILE A 506 -7.58 -24.17 12.23
N ASP A 507 -8.10 -25.35 11.97
CA ASP A 507 -9.36 -25.84 12.53
C ASP A 507 -9.14 -26.46 13.91
N SER A 508 -8.76 -25.62 14.86
CA SER A 508 -8.33 -26.04 16.20
C SER A 508 -9.47 -26.18 17.21
N LEU A 509 -10.66 -25.69 16.89
CA LEU A 509 -11.84 -25.91 17.74
C LEU A 509 -12.36 -27.34 17.61
N ASP A 510 -12.32 -27.89 16.40
CA ASP A 510 -12.70 -29.28 16.15
C ASP A 510 -11.57 -30.27 16.50
N ASP A 511 -10.30 -29.92 16.21
CA ASP A 511 -9.13 -30.72 16.59
C ASP A 511 -8.04 -29.89 17.30
N PRO A 512 -8.03 -29.82 18.63
CA PRO A 512 -7.02 -29.09 19.40
C PRO A 512 -5.58 -29.60 19.22
N LYS A 513 -5.38 -30.82 18.69
CA LYS A 513 -4.04 -31.37 18.41
C LYS A 513 -3.38 -30.66 17.25
N LEU A 514 -4.16 -30.13 16.29
CA LEU A 514 -3.64 -29.35 15.17
C LEU A 514 -2.85 -28.14 15.65
N LEU A 515 -3.44 -27.35 16.55
CA LEU A 515 -2.76 -26.17 17.09
C LEU A 515 -1.49 -26.54 17.89
N LYS A 516 -1.57 -27.61 18.69
CA LYS A 516 -0.41 -28.07 19.44
C LYS A 516 0.74 -28.47 18.50
N SER A 517 0.45 -29.28 17.49
CA SER A 517 1.43 -29.70 16.48
C SER A 517 2.01 -28.49 15.74
N PHE A 518 1.19 -27.53 15.34
CA PHE A 518 1.65 -26.30 14.68
C PHE A 518 2.63 -25.53 15.57
N ILE A 519 2.30 -25.31 16.85
CA ILE A 519 3.15 -24.59 17.81
C ILE A 519 4.48 -25.33 18.03
N GLU A 520 4.46 -26.66 18.13
CA GLU A 520 5.69 -27.46 18.28
C GLU A 520 6.63 -27.25 17.08
N GLN A 521 6.09 -27.20 15.87
CA GLN A 521 6.88 -26.94 14.66
C GLN A 521 7.44 -25.51 14.58
N LEU A 522 6.76 -24.51 15.17
CA LEU A 522 7.27 -23.13 15.22
C LEU A 522 8.58 -22.98 15.99
N ASN A 523 8.95 -23.95 16.83
CA ASN A 523 10.22 -23.92 17.56
C ASN A 523 11.45 -24.03 16.62
N HIS A 524 11.25 -24.50 15.39
CA HIS A 524 12.30 -24.62 14.38
C HIS A 524 12.49 -23.32 13.56
N PHE A 525 11.64 -22.31 13.76
CA PHE A 525 11.70 -21.04 13.05
C PHE A 525 12.40 -19.96 13.87
N SER A 526 13.27 -19.20 13.23
CA SER A 526 13.81 -17.95 13.78
C SER A 526 12.72 -16.88 13.95
N ALA A 527 13.02 -15.85 14.73
CA ALA A 527 12.09 -14.71 14.89
C ALA A 527 11.77 -14.04 13.55
N LEU A 528 12.76 -13.91 12.65
CA LEU A 528 12.57 -13.31 11.32
C LEU A 528 11.69 -14.19 10.43
N GLU A 529 11.86 -15.49 10.41
CA GLU A 529 11.01 -16.38 9.62
C GLU A 529 9.57 -16.34 10.11
N LYS A 530 9.33 -16.27 11.43
CA LYS A 530 7.97 -16.11 11.99
C LYS A 530 7.28 -14.83 11.54
N THR A 531 8.02 -13.79 11.14
CA THR A 531 7.41 -12.56 10.58
C THR A 531 6.74 -12.79 9.23
N LYS A 532 7.11 -13.84 8.51
CA LYS A 532 6.49 -14.27 7.25
C LYS A 532 5.22 -15.09 7.44
N LEU A 533 4.89 -15.45 8.68
CA LEU A 533 3.76 -16.32 9.01
C LEU A 533 2.62 -15.50 9.58
N MET A 534 1.42 -15.84 9.15
CA MET A 534 0.15 -15.45 9.75
C MET A 534 -0.62 -16.70 10.14
N VAL A 535 -1.40 -16.64 11.18
CA VAL A 535 -2.28 -17.74 11.59
C VAL A 535 -3.70 -17.22 11.72
N THR A 536 -4.59 -17.88 11.01
CA THR A 536 -6.04 -17.72 11.14
C THR A 536 -6.58 -18.91 11.93
N ILE A 537 -7.29 -18.65 13.02
CA ILE A 537 -8.07 -19.70 13.68
C ILE A 537 -9.45 -19.75 13.05
N ASN A 538 -9.86 -20.93 12.63
CA ASN A 538 -11.21 -21.15 12.13
C ASN A 538 -12.20 -21.02 13.29
N ASN A 539 -13.17 -20.11 13.14
CA ASN A 539 -14.23 -19.88 14.12
C ASN A 539 -15.64 -20.12 13.54
N ASP A 540 -15.74 -20.71 12.37
CA ASP A 540 -17.03 -20.98 11.71
C ASP A 540 -17.87 -22.00 12.49
N ASP A 541 -17.21 -22.87 13.23
CA ASP A 541 -17.83 -23.96 14.02
C ASP A 541 -18.03 -23.63 15.51
N ILE A 542 -18.03 -22.34 15.89
CA ILE A 542 -18.43 -21.96 17.26
C ILE A 542 -19.90 -22.35 17.48
N LYS A 543 -20.11 -23.43 18.23
CA LYS A 543 -21.45 -23.98 18.52
C LYS A 543 -21.94 -23.60 19.93
N GLN A 544 -21.02 -23.24 20.83
CA GLN A 544 -21.35 -23.03 22.25
C GLN A 544 -20.60 -21.80 22.79
N GLN A 545 -21.19 -21.17 23.79
CA GLN A 545 -20.57 -20.00 24.43
C GLN A 545 -19.19 -20.31 25.07
N LYS A 546 -18.95 -21.54 25.48
CA LYS A 546 -17.65 -21.97 26.02
C LYS A 546 -16.51 -22.00 24.99
N ASP A 547 -16.81 -22.01 23.70
CA ASP A 547 -15.81 -22.06 22.63
C ASP A 547 -15.08 -20.73 22.50
N TRP A 548 -15.71 -19.60 22.85
CA TRP A 548 -15.10 -18.27 22.80
C TRP A 548 -13.86 -18.11 23.71
N PRO A 549 -13.91 -18.49 25.01
CA PRO A 549 -12.72 -18.49 25.86
C PRO A 549 -11.62 -19.41 25.34
N LEU A 550 -11.97 -20.57 24.77
CA LEU A 550 -11.01 -21.50 24.19
C LEU A 550 -10.29 -20.84 22.99
N LEU A 551 -11.03 -20.22 22.08
CA LEU A 551 -10.48 -19.49 20.96
C LEU A 551 -9.52 -18.36 21.40
N SER A 552 -9.91 -17.60 22.44
CA SER A 552 -9.04 -16.58 23.04
C SER A 552 -7.72 -17.18 23.56
N GLN A 553 -7.80 -18.30 24.26
CA GLN A 553 -6.62 -19.00 24.78
C GLN A 553 -5.71 -19.50 23.65
N GLN A 554 -6.27 -20.03 22.58
CA GLN A 554 -5.55 -20.52 21.42
C GLN A 554 -4.78 -19.39 20.73
N LEU A 555 -5.41 -18.24 20.48
CA LEU A 555 -4.75 -17.06 19.92
C LEU A 555 -3.62 -16.54 20.82
N GLN A 556 -3.80 -16.54 22.14
CA GLN A 556 -2.74 -16.17 23.08
C GLN A 556 -1.58 -17.17 23.09
N HIS A 557 -1.84 -18.46 22.91
CA HIS A 557 -0.78 -19.47 22.77
C HIS A 557 0.08 -19.23 21.52
N LEU A 558 -0.53 -18.87 20.40
CA LEU A 558 0.19 -18.47 19.17
C LEU A 558 1.06 -17.23 19.39
N GLN A 559 0.57 -16.22 20.10
CA GLN A 559 1.35 -15.05 20.46
C GLN A 559 2.59 -15.42 21.30
N ARG A 560 2.41 -16.26 22.32
CA ARG A 560 3.53 -16.74 23.14
C ARG A 560 4.55 -17.56 22.34
N ALA A 561 4.08 -18.27 21.31
CA ALA A 561 4.96 -18.99 20.37
C ALA A 561 5.68 -18.06 19.37
N GLY A 562 5.42 -16.74 19.41
CA GLY A 562 6.09 -15.72 18.61
C GLY A 562 5.37 -15.31 17.34
N ILE A 563 4.13 -15.76 17.10
CA ILE A 563 3.33 -15.33 15.95
C ILE A 563 2.76 -13.94 16.23
N GLN A 564 3.18 -12.97 15.40
CA GLN A 564 2.76 -11.57 15.50
C GLN A 564 1.58 -11.22 14.58
N LYS A 565 1.17 -12.13 13.70
CA LYS A 565 0.10 -11.90 12.72
C LYS A 565 -0.99 -12.93 12.90
N LEU A 566 -2.16 -12.46 13.36
CA LEU A 566 -3.29 -13.31 13.78
C LEU A 566 -4.59 -12.84 13.14
N ALA A 567 -5.45 -13.80 12.80
CA ALA A 567 -6.80 -13.56 12.31
C ALA A 567 -7.80 -14.58 12.85
N ILE A 568 -9.09 -14.27 12.67
CA ILE A 568 -10.20 -15.22 12.73
C ILE A 568 -10.83 -15.33 11.34
N SER A 569 -11.35 -16.53 11.00
CA SER A 569 -11.84 -16.88 9.65
C SER A 569 -13.17 -16.23 9.30
N ASN A 570 -14.02 -15.91 10.30
CA ASN A 570 -15.33 -15.34 10.08
C ASN A 570 -15.71 -14.36 11.21
N TYR A 571 -15.87 -13.10 10.82
CA TYR A 571 -16.41 -12.07 11.68
C TYR A 571 -17.83 -11.74 11.24
N GLY A 572 -18.82 -12.29 11.97
CA GLY A 572 -20.20 -11.90 11.83
C GLY A 572 -20.52 -10.72 12.75
N PHE A 573 -21.18 -9.69 12.24
CA PHE A 573 -21.53 -8.53 13.05
C PHE A 573 -22.55 -8.86 14.14
N GLU A 574 -23.31 -9.93 13.99
CA GLU A 574 -24.17 -10.52 15.02
C GLU A 574 -23.38 -11.04 16.23
N ASN A 575 -22.12 -11.45 16.01
CA ASN A 575 -21.23 -11.97 17.05
C ASN A 575 -20.27 -10.89 17.60
N ALA A 576 -20.40 -9.64 17.21
CA ALA A 576 -19.46 -8.57 17.55
C ALA A 576 -19.28 -8.39 19.07
N GLN A 577 -20.35 -8.57 19.84
CA GLN A 577 -20.29 -8.48 21.31
C GLN A 577 -19.40 -9.59 21.89
N GLN A 578 -19.58 -10.82 21.45
CA GLN A 578 -18.79 -11.98 21.89
C GLN A 578 -17.32 -11.82 21.44
N VAL A 579 -17.07 -11.42 20.19
CA VAL A 579 -15.72 -11.14 19.72
C VAL A 579 -15.06 -10.07 20.59
N HIS A 580 -15.74 -8.96 20.86
CA HIS A 580 -15.18 -7.93 21.73
C HIS A 580 -14.93 -8.43 23.16
N GLN A 581 -15.87 -9.15 23.73
CA GLN A 581 -15.78 -9.64 25.11
C GLN A 581 -14.62 -10.64 25.30
N TYR A 582 -14.45 -11.57 24.37
CA TYR A 582 -13.53 -12.71 24.54
C TYR A 582 -12.24 -12.57 23.73
N LEU A 583 -12.28 -11.90 22.56
CA LEU A 583 -11.14 -11.84 21.65
C LEU A 583 -10.47 -10.47 21.62
N TYR A 584 -10.95 -9.47 22.39
CA TYR A 584 -10.29 -8.16 22.44
C TYR A 584 -8.81 -8.30 22.81
N THR A 585 -8.49 -9.04 23.85
CA THR A 585 -7.10 -9.20 24.31
C THR A 585 -6.17 -9.75 23.23
N PRO A 586 -6.44 -10.85 22.52
CA PRO A 586 -5.55 -11.36 21.50
C PRO A 586 -5.65 -10.63 20.14
N LEU A 587 -6.78 -10.00 19.80
CA LEU A 587 -7.02 -9.35 18.51
C LEU A 587 -6.94 -7.82 18.52
N SER A 588 -6.68 -7.19 19.67
CA SER A 588 -6.49 -5.74 19.75
C SER A 588 -5.02 -5.38 19.81
N LEU A 589 -4.63 -4.36 19.04
CA LEU A 589 -3.30 -3.76 19.15
C LEU A 589 -3.09 -3.05 20.50
N ASN A 590 -4.17 -2.59 21.14
CA ASN A 590 -4.09 -1.81 22.37
C ASN A 590 -3.86 -2.66 23.63
N SER A 591 -4.17 -3.97 23.59
CA SER A 591 -4.15 -4.83 24.77
C SER A 591 -3.01 -5.82 24.83
N SER A 592 -2.25 -5.98 23.76
CA SER A 592 -1.23 -7.02 23.67
C SER A 592 0.11 -6.54 24.20
N ALA A 593 0.40 -6.81 25.46
CA ALA A 593 1.70 -6.56 26.09
C ALA A 593 2.88 -7.33 25.44
N LEU A 594 2.58 -8.36 24.63
CA LEU A 594 3.60 -9.16 23.93
C LEU A 594 4.05 -8.54 22.60
N LEU A 595 3.40 -7.47 22.16
CA LEU A 595 3.68 -6.83 20.88
C LEU A 595 4.86 -5.88 20.92
N TYR A 596 5.17 -5.32 22.08
CA TYR A 596 6.30 -4.41 22.21
C TYR A 596 7.57 -5.21 22.48
N ARG A 597 8.23 -5.64 21.41
CA ARG A 597 9.66 -5.93 21.46
C ARG A 597 10.35 -4.76 20.78
N ASP A 598 11.22 -4.09 21.53
CA ASP A 598 12.12 -3.10 20.97
C ASP A 598 12.91 -3.78 19.82
N PRO A 599 12.67 -3.42 18.56
CA PRO A 599 13.35 -4.04 17.43
C PRO A 599 14.87 -3.86 17.50
N PHE A 600 15.37 -2.83 18.19
CA PHE A 600 16.78 -2.61 18.42
C PHE A 600 17.40 -3.57 19.46
N GLN A 601 16.59 -4.19 20.33
CA GLN A 601 17.09 -5.21 21.26
C GLN A 601 17.23 -6.60 20.61
N ILE A 602 16.60 -6.85 19.48
CA ILE A 602 16.68 -8.15 18.78
C ILE A 602 18.07 -8.34 18.18
N ASP A 603 18.65 -7.28 17.60
CA ASP A 603 19.98 -7.35 16.99
C ASP A 603 21.12 -7.43 18.02
N SER A 604 20.93 -6.89 19.23
CA SER A 604 21.94 -6.96 20.29
C SER A 604 22.11 -8.38 20.89
N GLN A 605 21.07 -9.23 20.79
CA GLN A 605 21.16 -10.61 21.29
C GLN A 605 21.74 -11.60 20.25
N GLN A 606 21.74 -11.26 18.96
CA GLN A 606 22.41 -12.07 17.93
C GLN A 606 23.92 -11.81 17.82
N GLY A 607 24.42 -10.75 18.43
CA GLY A 607 25.83 -10.37 18.45
C GLY A 607 26.70 -11.05 19.51
N VAL A 608 26.13 -11.87 20.40
CA VAL A 608 26.88 -12.55 21.47
C VAL A 608 26.75 -14.07 21.33
N LYS A 609 27.36 -14.60 20.27
CA LYS A 609 27.96 -15.95 20.30
C LYS A 609 29.39 -15.82 19.78
N LYS A 610 30.29 -15.58 20.72
CA LYS A 610 31.71 -15.98 20.56
C LYS A 610 31.86 -17.43 20.87
#